data_1605ace07460ee0957d419b530df8625
#
_entry.id   1605ace07460ee0957d419b530df8625
#
_cell.length_a   1.000
_cell.length_b   1.000
_cell.length_c   1.000
_cell.angle_alpha   90.00
_cell.angle_beta   90.00
_cell.angle_gamma   90.00
#
_symmetry.space_group_name_H-M   'P 1'
#
loop_
_entity.id
_entity.type
_entity.pdbx_description
1 polymer ?
#
loop_
_entity_poly.entity_id
_entity_poly.type
_entity_poly.pdbx_seq_one_letter_code
_entity_poly.pdbx_strand_id
1 'polypeptide(L)'
;MKKILLIALAFTLNFTATAQIQVPAPSPSAKLEQMVGLTKVTIDYSRPAMRGRAIFGELVPFGKLWRTGANRRNKITFDKNVTIGGSDLKAGSYTFFTIPNANEWEIIFYTEYNANGAPRELDESKVVARLKSKVQKLPMNIESFTITLDDVSNSTASIGILWENTHISIPFTVHTDKSVMASIEKNFSGPSSRDYFVAASYYYNQGKDIAQAKVWIDKALNNKKAQFWELRQQSLIYYKAGDKKGAIKLAKKSLAASKERGNSDYVKMNEDSLAEWTK
;
A
#
# COMPACT_ATOMS: atom_id res chain seq x y z
N MET A 1 29.41 2.11 67.75
CA MET A 1 29.73 0.98 66.85
C MET A 1 28.57 0.62 65.88
N LYS A 2 27.30 0.67 66.27
CA LYS A 2 26.14 0.36 65.39
C LYS A 2 25.95 1.31 64.20
N LYS A 3 26.40 2.59 64.30
CA LYS A 3 26.29 3.58 63.19
C LYS A 3 27.33 3.42 62.13
N ILE A 4 28.51 2.84 62.41
CA ILE A 4 29.56 2.60 61.45
C ILE A 4 29.22 1.35 60.56
N LEU A 5 28.52 0.38 61.13
CA LEU A 5 28.10 -0.83 60.37
C LEU A 5 27.05 -0.53 59.28
N LEU A 6 26.21 0.47 59.49
CA LEU A 6 25.20 0.90 58.55
C LEU A 6 25.82 1.66 57.34
N ILE A 7 26.92 2.35 57.53
CA ILE A 7 27.61 3.06 56.44
C ILE A 7 28.43 2.07 55.57
N ALA A 8 28.98 1.01 56.16
CA ALA A 8 29.67 -0.05 55.39
C ALA A 8 28.73 -0.89 54.53
N LEU A 9 27.46 -1.10 54.96
CA LEU A 9 26.47 -1.83 54.18
C LEU A 9 25.92 -1.03 53.00
N ALA A 10 25.93 0.32 53.05
CA ALA A 10 25.50 1.18 51.95
C ALA A 10 26.53 1.25 50.78
N PHE A 11 27.79 0.83 51.01
CA PHE A 11 28.85 0.90 49.99
C PHE A 11 28.99 -0.37 49.15
N THR A 12 28.21 -1.42 49.39
CA THR A 12 28.28 -2.71 48.64
C THR A 12 27.23 -2.84 47.56
N LEU A 13 26.41 -1.80 47.29
CA LEU A 13 25.62 -1.74 46.08
C LEU A 13 26.52 -1.40 44.88
N ASN A 14 27.28 -2.38 44.44
CA ASN A 14 27.97 -2.34 43.14
C ASN A 14 26.92 -2.26 42.05
N PHE A 15 26.60 -1.04 41.59
CA PHE A 15 25.99 -0.84 40.32
C PHE A 15 26.93 -1.32 39.23
N THR A 16 26.79 -2.55 38.79
CA THR A 16 27.37 -3.01 37.54
C THR A 16 26.60 -2.35 36.41
N ALA A 17 26.90 -1.09 36.12
CA ALA A 17 26.51 -0.45 34.90
C ALA A 17 27.30 -1.15 33.78
N THR A 18 26.72 -2.15 33.15
CA THR A 18 27.23 -2.70 31.89
C THR A 18 27.05 -1.60 30.83
N ALA A 19 28.12 -0.82 30.64
CA ALA A 19 28.20 0.10 29.49
C ALA A 19 28.25 -0.76 28.21
N GLN A 20 27.10 -1.01 27.62
CA GLN A 20 27.00 -1.74 26.37
C GLN A 20 27.38 -0.80 25.25
N ILE A 21 28.52 -1.05 24.60
CA ILE A 21 28.92 -0.28 23.42
C ILE A 21 27.86 -0.49 22.33
N GLN A 22 27.18 0.59 21.94
CA GLN A 22 26.22 0.57 20.84
C GLN A 22 26.97 0.66 19.50
N VAL A 23 26.86 -0.36 18.68
CA VAL A 23 27.40 -0.37 17.32
C VAL A 23 26.25 -0.49 16.31
N PRO A 24 26.38 0.12 15.12
CA PRO A 24 25.37 -0.03 14.05
C PRO A 24 25.19 -1.49 13.67
N ALA A 25 23.93 -1.92 13.51
CA ALA A 25 23.61 -3.27 13.08
C ALA A 25 24.08 -3.48 11.62
N PRO A 26 24.77 -4.61 11.30
CA PRO A 26 25.22 -4.92 9.93
C PRO A 26 24.07 -5.01 8.91
N SER A 27 22.85 -5.28 9.35
CA SER A 27 21.62 -5.30 8.55
C SER A 27 20.58 -4.49 9.31
N PRO A 28 20.53 -3.15 9.12
CA PRO A 28 19.61 -2.29 9.84
C PRO A 28 18.16 -2.65 9.56
N SER A 29 17.31 -2.40 10.54
CA SER A 29 15.86 -2.55 10.38
C SER A 29 15.29 -1.41 9.55
N ALA A 30 14.24 -1.70 8.80
CA ALA A 30 13.43 -0.74 8.08
C ALA A 30 11.95 -1.03 8.31
N LYS A 31 11.15 0.01 8.22
CA LYS A 31 9.69 -0.07 8.25
C LYS A 31 9.15 0.68 7.05
N LEU A 32 8.23 0.03 6.33
CA LEU A 32 7.45 0.62 5.26
C LEU A 32 5.98 0.62 5.69
N GLU A 33 5.30 1.74 5.49
CA GLU A 33 3.87 1.87 5.74
C GLU A 33 3.21 2.57 4.55
N GLN A 34 2.15 1.97 4.01
CA GLN A 34 1.44 2.47 2.83
C GLN A 34 -0.05 2.16 2.92
N MET A 35 -0.86 3.12 2.52
CA MET A 35 -2.28 2.89 2.25
C MET A 35 -2.45 2.36 0.83
N VAL A 36 -3.16 1.23 0.70
CA VAL A 36 -3.60 0.65 -0.58
C VAL A 36 -5.13 0.65 -0.54
N GLY A 37 -5.74 1.51 -1.33
CA GLY A 37 -7.16 1.80 -1.17
C GLY A 37 -7.49 2.23 0.26
N LEU A 38 -8.35 1.48 0.93
CA LEU A 38 -8.72 1.70 2.35
C LEU A 38 -8.00 0.74 3.31
N THR A 39 -6.97 0.03 2.87
CA THR A 39 -6.21 -0.94 3.67
C THR A 39 -4.83 -0.39 3.96
N LYS A 40 -4.45 -0.36 5.25
CA LYS A 40 -3.09 -0.03 5.66
C LYS A 40 -2.23 -1.28 5.63
N VAL A 41 -1.12 -1.19 4.91
CA VAL A 41 -0.08 -2.22 4.84
C VAL A 41 1.16 -1.73 5.54
N THR A 42 1.71 -2.52 6.45
CA THR A 42 2.96 -2.22 7.15
C THR A 42 3.93 -3.38 6.98
N ILE A 43 5.19 -3.11 6.64
CA ILE A 43 6.23 -4.13 6.49
C ILE A 43 7.43 -3.75 7.35
N ASP A 44 7.75 -4.60 8.34
CA ASP A 44 8.95 -4.49 9.15
C ASP A 44 9.96 -5.54 8.67
N TYR A 45 11.18 -5.15 8.33
CA TYR A 45 12.20 -6.06 7.80
C TYR A 45 13.62 -5.57 8.07
N SER A 46 14.62 -6.42 7.85
CA SER A 46 16.04 -6.04 7.93
C SER A 46 16.66 -5.97 6.56
N ARG A 47 17.55 -5.00 6.34
CA ARG A 47 18.17 -4.65 5.06
C ARG A 47 19.66 -5.05 5.03
N PRO A 48 20.00 -6.32 4.72
CA PRO A 48 21.38 -6.69 4.44
C PRO A 48 21.89 -6.02 3.17
N ALA A 49 23.18 -5.67 3.16
CA ALA A 49 23.87 -5.14 2.00
C ALA A 49 24.69 -6.24 1.29
N MET A 50 24.92 -6.08 -0.01
CA MET A 50 25.73 -7.00 -0.82
C MET A 50 27.19 -7.03 -0.35
N ARG A 51 27.78 -5.89 -0.16
CA ARG A 51 29.20 -5.75 0.23
C ARG A 51 30.13 -6.53 -0.71
N GLY A 52 29.90 -6.40 -2.02
CA GLY A 52 30.69 -7.06 -3.05
C GLY A 52 30.47 -8.56 -3.20
N ARG A 53 29.50 -9.16 -2.50
CA ARG A 53 29.18 -10.58 -2.61
C ARG A 53 28.17 -10.82 -3.74
N ALA A 54 28.26 -11.97 -4.40
CA ALA A 54 27.16 -12.50 -5.20
C ALA A 54 26.07 -13.00 -4.24
N ILE A 55 24.83 -12.68 -4.57
CA ILE A 55 23.70 -12.94 -3.67
C ILE A 55 22.96 -14.21 -4.08
N PHE A 56 22.24 -14.16 -5.19
CA PHE A 56 21.37 -15.28 -5.57
C PHE A 56 22.16 -16.39 -6.30
N GLY A 57 22.07 -17.60 -5.76
CA GLY A 57 22.86 -18.75 -6.15
C GLY A 57 24.07 -18.98 -5.25
N GLU A 58 24.54 -17.96 -4.50
CA GLU A 58 25.69 -18.03 -3.60
C GLU A 58 25.26 -17.78 -2.14
N LEU A 59 25.23 -16.52 -1.69
CA LEU A 59 24.83 -16.18 -0.32
C LEU A 59 23.41 -16.67 0.01
N VAL A 60 22.51 -16.61 -0.95
CA VAL A 60 21.15 -17.14 -0.92
C VAL A 60 21.06 -18.25 -1.97
N PRO A 61 21.27 -19.52 -1.60
CA PRO A 61 21.29 -20.63 -2.55
C PRO A 61 19.95 -20.83 -3.24
N PHE A 62 19.98 -21.19 -4.52
CA PHE A 62 18.77 -21.54 -5.26
C PHE A 62 18.13 -22.81 -4.73
N GLY A 63 16.79 -22.89 -4.81
CA GLY A 63 16.00 -24.02 -4.37
C GLY A 63 15.94 -24.21 -2.85
N LYS A 64 16.43 -23.26 -2.06
CA LYS A 64 16.38 -23.31 -0.61
C LYS A 64 15.44 -22.28 -0.02
N LEU A 65 14.75 -22.67 1.05
CA LEU A 65 13.87 -21.77 1.79
C LEU A 65 14.69 -20.65 2.43
N TRP A 66 14.32 -19.42 2.11
CA TRP A 66 14.97 -18.21 2.64
C TRP A 66 13.95 -17.34 3.38
N ARG A 67 14.39 -16.78 4.54
CA ARG A 67 13.55 -15.87 5.35
C ARG A 67 13.26 -14.52 4.69
N THR A 68 13.76 -14.29 3.49
CA THR A 68 13.56 -13.06 2.70
C THR A 68 13.99 -11.82 3.46
N GLY A 69 15.29 -11.70 3.67
CA GLY A 69 15.94 -10.66 4.46
C GLY A 69 17.00 -11.20 5.41
N ALA A 70 17.19 -10.53 6.54
CA ALA A 70 18.20 -10.88 7.56
C ALA A 70 17.61 -10.80 8.97
N ASN A 71 18.34 -11.32 9.98
CA ASN A 71 17.99 -11.30 11.40
C ASN A 71 16.63 -11.98 11.66
N ARG A 72 15.66 -11.24 12.21
CA ARG A 72 14.29 -11.72 12.40
C ARG A 72 13.59 -11.90 11.05
N ARG A 73 12.54 -12.69 11.05
CA ARG A 73 11.61 -12.78 9.90
C ARG A 73 11.08 -11.40 9.55
N ASN A 74 10.87 -11.15 8.28
CA ASN A 74 10.07 -10.00 7.87
C ASN A 74 8.66 -10.14 8.46
N LYS A 75 8.00 -9.01 8.72
CA LYS A 75 6.63 -9.00 9.22
C LYS A 75 5.82 -8.07 8.34
N ILE A 76 4.83 -8.62 7.65
CA ILE A 76 3.84 -7.83 6.93
C ILE A 76 2.52 -7.85 7.70
N THR A 77 1.92 -6.68 7.86
CA THR A 77 0.65 -6.50 8.57
C THR A 77 -0.35 -5.83 7.65
N PHE A 78 -1.53 -6.43 7.53
CA PHE A 78 -2.70 -5.88 6.85
C PHE A 78 -3.76 -5.56 7.91
N ASP A 79 -4.27 -4.32 7.93
CA ASP A 79 -5.34 -3.93 8.89
C ASP A 79 -6.74 -4.41 8.45
N LYS A 80 -6.86 -4.91 7.21
CA LYS A 80 -8.08 -5.51 6.63
C LYS A 80 -7.72 -6.76 5.84
N ASN A 81 -8.75 -7.53 5.46
CA ASN A 81 -8.57 -8.72 4.63
C ASN A 81 -8.02 -8.34 3.25
N VAL A 82 -7.15 -9.19 2.72
CA VAL A 82 -6.54 -9.05 1.39
C VAL A 82 -6.55 -10.39 0.66
N THR A 83 -6.40 -10.38 -0.65
CA THR A 83 -6.23 -11.60 -1.45
C THR A 83 -4.85 -11.62 -2.07
N ILE A 84 -4.09 -12.69 -1.85
CA ILE A 84 -2.73 -12.90 -2.37
C ILE A 84 -2.64 -14.28 -3.02
N GLY A 85 -2.20 -14.35 -4.28
CA GLY A 85 -2.08 -15.63 -5.01
C GLY A 85 -3.39 -16.42 -5.08
N GLY A 86 -4.53 -15.73 -5.10
CA GLY A 86 -5.86 -16.35 -5.09
C GLY A 86 -6.36 -16.80 -3.71
N SER A 87 -5.56 -16.63 -2.65
CA SER A 87 -5.94 -16.98 -1.27
C SER A 87 -6.37 -15.74 -0.50
N ASP A 88 -7.48 -15.83 0.23
CA ASP A 88 -7.97 -14.77 1.11
C ASP A 88 -7.26 -14.82 2.47
N LEU A 89 -6.50 -13.79 2.77
CA LEU A 89 -5.83 -13.60 4.05
C LEU A 89 -6.67 -12.65 4.92
N LYS A 90 -6.92 -13.06 6.15
CA LYS A 90 -7.59 -12.21 7.15
C LYS A 90 -6.69 -11.03 7.55
N ALA A 91 -7.30 -9.96 8.05
CA ALA A 91 -6.56 -8.90 8.72
C ALA A 91 -5.64 -9.50 9.80
N GLY A 92 -4.39 -9.08 9.82
CA GLY A 92 -3.40 -9.65 10.74
C GLY A 92 -1.96 -9.47 10.26
N SER A 93 -1.06 -10.11 10.98
CA SER A 93 0.37 -10.09 10.68
C SER A 93 0.84 -11.46 10.20
N TYR A 94 1.70 -11.44 9.20
CA TYR A 94 2.30 -12.61 8.55
C TYR A 94 3.79 -12.39 8.34
N THR A 95 4.50 -13.45 8.04
CA THR A 95 5.79 -13.39 7.37
C THR A 95 5.68 -14.00 5.99
N PHE A 96 6.58 -13.69 5.10
CA PHE A 96 6.71 -14.45 3.88
C PHE A 96 8.12 -14.97 3.71
N PHE A 97 8.22 -16.22 3.30
CA PHE A 97 9.44 -16.88 2.87
C PHE A 97 9.48 -16.92 1.36
N THR A 98 10.68 -17.07 0.82
CA THR A 98 10.84 -17.31 -0.62
C THR A 98 11.76 -18.51 -0.85
N ILE A 99 11.57 -19.18 -1.98
CA ILE A 99 12.50 -20.17 -2.51
C ILE A 99 13.01 -19.59 -3.84
N PRO A 100 14.15 -18.90 -3.82
CA PRO A 100 14.74 -18.32 -5.03
C PRO A 100 15.17 -19.36 -6.03
N ASN A 101 14.97 -19.06 -7.32
CA ASN A 101 15.58 -19.75 -8.45
C ASN A 101 15.97 -18.72 -9.53
N ALA A 102 16.68 -19.13 -10.55
CA ALA A 102 17.22 -18.22 -11.55
C ALA A 102 16.14 -17.44 -12.32
N ASN A 103 14.99 -18.06 -12.59
CA ASN A 103 13.94 -17.52 -13.45
C ASN A 103 12.61 -17.27 -12.76
N GLU A 104 12.33 -17.99 -11.69
CA GLU A 104 11.03 -17.91 -10.97
C GLU A 104 11.24 -18.23 -9.50
N TRP A 105 10.62 -17.44 -8.63
CA TRP A 105 10.63 -17.70 -7.20
C TRP A 105 9.29 -18.23 -6.73
N GLU A 106 9.31 -19.11 -5.73
CA GLU A 106 8.14 -19.45 -4.95
C GLU A 106 8.08 -18.53 -3.73
N ILE A 107 6.89 -18.01 -3.43
CA ILE A 107 6.61 -17.12 -2.30
C ILE A 107 5.58 -17.81 -1.41
N ILE A 108 5.84 -17.83 -0.10
CA ILE A 108 5.05 -18.56 0.88
C ILE A 108 4.70 -17.64 2.03
N PHE A 109 3.42 -17.28 2.18
CA PHE A 109 2.93 -16.51 3.31
C PHE A 109 2.62 -17.43 4.49
N TYR A 110 3.03 -17.01 5.68
CA TYR A 110 3.09 -17.88 6.86
C TYR A 110 2.65 -17.11 8.12
N THR A 111 1.89 -17.75 9.00
CA THR A 111 1.29 -17.08 10.17
C THR A 111 2.27 -16.78 11.28
N GLU A 112 3.34 -17.59 11.45
CA GLU A 112 4.31 -17.44 12.53
C GLU A 112 5.43 -16.47 12.14
N TYR A 113 5.24 -15.19 12.41
CA TYR A 113 6.19 -14.12 12.08
C TYR A 113 7.19 -13.78 13.21
N ASN A 114 6.90 -14.16 14.47
CA ASN A 114 7.69 -13.82 15.65
C ASN A 114 8.86 -14.80 15.92
N ALA A 115 9.67 -15.09 14.89
CA ALA A 115 10.81 -15.98 15.04
C ALA A 115 12.04 -15.48 14.27
N ASN A 116 13.19 -16.08 14.52
CA ASN A 116 14.41 -15.84 13.78
C ASN A 116 14.59 -16.87 12.67
N GLY A 117 15.11 -16.42 11.53
CA GLY A 117 15.45 -17.32 10.43
C GLY A 117 14.26 -18.01 9.75
N ALA A 118 14.54 -18.85 8.77
CA ALA A 118 13.58 -19.77 8.19
C ALA A 118 13.50 -21.04 9.04
N PRO A 119 12.35 -21.71 9.14
CA PRO A 119 12.26 -23.03 9.77
C PRO A 119 13.02 -24.07 8.93
N ARG A 120 13.46 -25.17 9.53
CA ARG A 120 14.08 -26.28 8.80
C ARG A 120 13.08 -26.96 7.87
N GLU A 121 11.85 -27.10 8.35
CA GLU A 121 10.70 -27.64 7.63
C GLU A 121 9.51 -26.68 7.83
N LEU A 122 8.75 -26.48 6.77
CA LEU A 122 7.52 -25.69 6.84
C LEU A 122 6.41 -26.52 7.48
N ASP A 123 5.75 -25.97 8.47
CA ASP A 123 4.49 -26.49 8.97
C ASP A 123 3.37 -26.01 8.01
N GLU A 124 2.89 -26.91 7.15
CA GLU A 124 1.90 -26.59 6.13
C GLU A 124 0.59 -26.04 6.72
N SER A 125 0.27 -26.37 7.98
CA SER A 125 -0.91 -25.82 8.65
C SER A 125 -0.83 -24.30 8.91
N LYS A 126 0.38 -23.72 8.86
CA LYS A 126 0.64 -22.29 9.05
C LYS A 126 0.82 -21.55 7.72
N VAL A 127 0.83 -22.25 6.59
CA VAL A 127 0.88 -21.64 5.25
C VAL A 127 -0.50 -21.13 4.89
N VAL A 128 -0.60 -19.86 4.54
CA VAL A 128 -1.88 -19.20 4.21
C VAL A 128 -1.99 -18.81 2.74
N ALA A 129 -0.88 -18.69 2.04
CA ALA A 129 -0.84 -18.51 0.60
C ALA A 129 0.48 -19.00 0.00
N ARG A 130 0.42 -19.50 -1.23
CA ARG A 130 1.57 -19.81 -2.08
C ARG A 130 1.36 -19.24 -3.45
N LEU A 131 2.39 -18.67 -4.02
CA LEU A 131 2.37 -18.20 -5.39
C LEU A 131 3.77 -18.25 -5.99
N LYS A 132 3.86 -18.12 -7.29
CA LYS A 132 5.11 -18.00 -8.03
C LYS A 132 5.21 -16.64 -8.67
N SER A 133 6.42 -16.12 -8.76
CA SER A 133 6.71 -14.86 -9.43
C SER A 133 7.97 -15.00 -10.28
N LYS A 134 7.90 -14.48 -11.51
CA LYS A 134 9.04 -14.46 -12.44
C LYS A 134 10.08 -13.44 -11.99
N VAL A 135 11.33 -13.81 -12.16
CA VAL A 135 12.47 -12.92 -11.93
C VAL A 135 12.52 -11.87 -13.03
N GLN A 136 12.54 -10.61 -12.62
CA GLN A 136 12.85 -9.48 -13.50
C GLN A 136 14.28 -9.03 -13.24
N LYS A 137 15.09 -9.01 -14.29
CA LYS A 137 16.48 -8.54 -14.18
C LYS A 137 16.52 -7.02 -14.27
N LEU A 138 17.19 -6.43 -13.28
CA LEU A 138 17.42 -4.98 -13.24
C LEU A 138 18.70 -4.63 -14.01
N PRO A 139 18.76 -3.46 -14.65
CA PRO A 139 19.94 -2.99 -15.36
C PRO A 139 21.07 -2.53 -14.42
N MET A 140 20.80 -2.47 -13.10
CA MET A 140 21.74 -2.04 -12.07
C MET A 140 21.63 -2.93 -10.83
N ASN A 141 22.67 -2.94 -10.02
CA ASN A 141 22.66 -3.62 -8.74
C ASN A 141 22.02 -2.77 -7.65
N ILE A 142 21.12 -3.38 -6.89
CA ILE A 142 20.57 -2.83 -5.66
C ILE A 142 21.42 -3.33 -4.50
N GLU A 143 22.26 -2.47 -3.95
CA GLU A 143 23.22 -2.81 -2.90
C GLU A 143 22.55 -3.34 -1.62
N SER A 144 21.51 -2.65 -1.15
CA SER A 144 20.79 -3.02 0.07
C SER A 144 19.49 -3.74 -0.27
N PHE A 145 19.26 -4.90 0.33
CA PHE A 145 17.96 -5.59 0.26
C PHE A 145 16.81 -4.62 0.54
N THR A 146 15.88 -4.53 -0.38
CA THR A 146 14.78 -3.56 -0.32
C THR A 146 13.45 -4.25 -0.56
N ILE A 147 12.46 -3.94 0.27
CA ILE A 147 11.06 -4.27 0.02
C ILE A 147 10.32 -2.97 -0.29
N THR A 148 9.51 -2.99 -1.34
CA THR A 148 8.69 -1.85 -1.79
C THR A 148 7.21 -2.22 -1.81
N LEU A 149 6.36 -1.22 -1.97
CA LEU A 149 4.96 -1.37 -2.35
C LEU A 149 4.76 -0.56 -3.62
N ASP A 150 4.55 -1.27 -4.72
CA ASP A 150 4.54 -0.76 -6.08
C ASP A 150 3.14 -0.91 -6.70
N ASP A 151 2.89 -0.26 -7.84
CA ASP A 151 1.64 -0.34 -8.62
C ASP A 151 0.38 -0.09 -7.77
N VAL A 152 0.48 0.86 -6.83
CA VAL A 152 -0.58 1.15 -5.87
C VAL A 152 -1.78 1.77 -6.56
N SER A 153 -2.91 1.12 -6.41
CA SER A 153 -4.22 1.57 -6.89
C SER A 153 -5.26 1.56 -5.77
N ASN A 154 -6.52 1.82 -6.11
CA ASN A 154 -7.62 1.71 -5.16
C ASN A 154 -7.89 0.28 -4.68
N SER A 155 -7.49 -0.73 -5.44
CA SER A 155 -7.86 -2.13 -5.17
C SER A 155 -6.69 -3.09 -5.24
N THR A 156 -5.53 -2.66 -5.76
CA THR A 156 -4.36 -3.52 -5.98
C THR A 156 -3.08 -2.83 -5.60
N ALA A 157 -2.08 -3.61 -5.26
CA ALA A 157 -0.67 -3.21 -5.20
C ALA A 157 0.21 -4.44 -5.37
N SER A 158 1.52 -4.24 -5.47
CA SER A 158 2.51 -5.30 -5.51
C SER A 158 3.52 -5.10 -4.39
N ILE A 159 3.93 -6.18 -3.72
CA ILE A 159 5.09 -6.17 -2.85
C ILE A 159 6.31 -6.43 -3.75
N GLY A 160 7.20 -5.46 -3.88
CA GLY A 160 8.45 -5.59 -4.59
C GLY A 160 9.56 -6.13 -3.67
N ILE A 161 10.38 -7.05 -4.15
CA ILE A 161 11.61 -7.51 -3.50
C ILE A 161 12.76 -7.23 -4.44
N LEU A 162 13.69 -6.36 -4.02
CA LEU A 162 14.82 -5.93 -4.82
C LEU A 162 16.13 -6.18 -4.07
N TRP A 163 17.04 -6.89 -4.72
CA TRP A 163 18.42 -7.06 -4.26
C TRP A 163 19.31 -7.54 -5.40
N GLU A 164 20.58 -7.15 -5.39
CA GLU A 164 21.46 -7.39 -6.53
C GLU A 164 20.80 -6.87 -7.82
N ASN A 165 20.81 -7.57 -8.90
CA ASN A 165 20.12 -7.24 -10.17
C ASN A 165 18.76 -7.94 -10.31
N THR A 166 18.09 -8.22 -9.22
CA THR A 166 16.88 -9.04 -9.19
C THR A 166 15.71 -8.24 -8.60
N HIS A 167 14.58 -8.28 -9.30
CA HIS A 167 13.30 -7.80 -8.82
C HIS A 167 12.26 -8.92 -8.91
N ILE A 168 11.50 -9.09 -7.83
CA ILE A 168 10.34 -9.98 -7.72
C ILE A 168 9.13 -9.12 -7.37
N SER A 169 8.04 -9.29 -8.08
CA SER A 169 6.76 -8.60 -7.79
C SER A 169 5.71 -9.60 -7.33
N ILE A 170 5.09 -9.33 -6.20
CA ILE A 170 4.06 -10.15 -5.55
C ILE A 170 2.76 -9.35 -5.54
N PRO A 171 1.87 -9.56 -6.52
CA PRO A 171 0.62 -8.81 -6.59
C PRO A 171 -0.34 -9.26 -5.49
N PHE A 172 -1.10 -8.29 -4.97
CA PHE A 172 -2.20 -8.53 -4.05
C PHE A 172 -3.37 -7.56 -4.30
N THR A 173 -4.55 -7.96 -3.85
CA THR A 173 -5.76 -7.14 -3.95
C THR A 173 -6.31 -6.82 -2.57
N VAL A 174 -6.90 -5.64 -2.44
CA VAL A 174 -7.61 -5.17 -1.25
C VAL A 174 -9.09 -4.98 -1.57
N HIS A 175 -9.94 -5.20 -0.57
CA HIS A 175 -11.41 -5.18 -0.75
C HIS A 175 -12.00 -3.77 -0.59
N THR A 176 -11.38 -2.77 -1.22
CA THR A 176 -11.83 -1.37 -1.15
C THR A 176 -13.25 -1.20 -1.64
N ASP A 177 -13.58 -1.79 -2.78
CA ASP A 177 -14.92 -1.69 -3.37
C ASP A 177 -16.01 -2.16 -2.40
N LYS A 178 -15.83 -3.36 -1.82
CA LYS A 178 -16.77 -3.90 -0.82
C LYS A 178 -16.94 -2.96 0.37
N SER A 179 -15.85 -2.38 0.86
CA SER A 179 -15.88 -1.44 2.00
C SER A 179 -16.59 -0.12 1.66
N VAL A 180 -16.34 0.41 0.46
CA VAL A 180 -16.99 1.65 -0.02
C VAL A 180 -18.47 1.42 -0.25
N MET A 181 -18.85 0.32 -0.91
CA MET A 181 -20.25 -0.01 -1.16
C MET A 181 -21.04 -0.16 0.15
N ALA A 182 -20.49 -0.90 1.14
CA ALA A 182 -21.10 -1.01 2.45
C ALA A 182 -21.24 0.34 3.17
N SER A 183 -20.26 1.25 3.01
CA SER A 183 -20.34 2.60 3.56
C SER A 183 -21.42 3.46 2.86
N ILE A 184 -21.51 3.34 1.54
CA ILE A 184 -22.55 4.01 0.75
C ILE A 184 -23.94 3.56 1.22
N GLU A 185 -24.19 2.26 1.28
CA GLU A 185 -25.46 1.69 1.73
C GLU A 185 -25.83 2.17 3.15
N LYS A 186 -24.85 2.12 4.08
CA LYS A 186 -25.07 2.55 5.48
C LYS A 186 -25.43 4.03 5.59
N ASN A 187 -24.86 4.90 4.77
CA ASN A 187 -25.04 6.35 4.88
C ASN A 187 -26.23 6.89 4.09
N PHE A 188 -26.87 6.08 3.24
CA PHE A 188 -28.00 6.52 2.43
C PHE A 188 -29.34 6.62 3.17
N SER A 189 -29.38 6.38 4.47
CA SER A 189 -30.56 6.68 5.30
C SER A 189 -30.78 8.19 5.59
N GLY A 190 -29.90 9.06 5.04
CA GLY A 190 -29.97 10.52 5.17
C GLY A 190 -28.68 11.19 4.74
N PRO A 191 -28.21 10.99 3.46
CA PRO A 191 -26.88 11.41 3.06
C PRO A 191 -26.77 12.92 2.89
N SER A 192 -25.64 13.48 3.29
CA SER A 192 -25.26 14.86 3.02
C SER A 192 -24.92 15.06 1.53
N SER A 193 -24.92 16.31 1.07
CA SER A 193 -24.45 16.66 -0.27
C SER A 193 -23.03 16.14 -0.56
N ARG A 194 -22.17 16.09 0.47
CA ARG A 194 -20.82 15.54 0.35
C ARG A 194 -20.83 14.03 0.09
N ASP A 195 -21.71 13.29 0.75
CA ASP A 195 -21.80 11.83 0.58
C ASP A 195 -22.24 11.49 -0.83
N TYR A 196 -23.23 12.21 -1.37
CA TYR A 196 -23.63 12.07 -2.77
C TYR A 196 -22.51 12.40 -3.76
N PHE A 197 -21.72 13.46 -3.51
CA PHE A 197 -20.59 13.82 -4.36
C PHE A 197 -19.51 12.73 -4.38
N VAL A 198 -19.13 12.23 -3.20
CA VAL A 198 -18.11 11.16 -3.06
C VAL A 198 -18.59 9.88 -3.74
N ALA A 199 -19.84 9.49 -3.53
CA ALA A 199 -20.41 8.29 -4.14
C ALA A 199 -20.45 8.40 -5.68
N ALA A 200 -20.90 9.52 -6.22
CA ALA A 200 -20.94 9.78 -7.66
C ALA A 200 -19.54 9.72 -8.28
N SER A 201 -18.56 10.36 -7.63
CA SER A 201 -17.16 10.36 -8.08
C SER A 201 -16.57 8.97 -8.07
N TYR A 202 -16.82 8.18 -7.02
CA TYR A 202 -16.37 6.79 -6.94
C TYR A 202 -16.94 5.93 -8.06
N TYR A 203 -18.24 6.02 -8.32
CA TYR A 203 -18.89 5.28 -9.40
C TYR A 203 -18.32 5.63 -10.78
N TYR A 204 -18.09 6.92 -11.02
CA TYR A 204 -17.44 7.39 -12.24
C TYR A 204 -16.04 6.82 -12.41
N ASN A 205 -15.19 6.93 -11.38
CA ASN A 205 -13.79 6.51 -11.41
C ASN A 205 -13.62 4.99 -11.55
N GLN A 206 -14.54 4.21 -10.97
CA GLN A 206 -14.53 2.74 -11.02
C GLN A 206 -15.33 2.16 -12.20
N GLY A 207 -15.83 3.01 -13.10
CA GLY A 207 -16.60 2.55 -14.26
C GLY A 207 -17.91 1.83 -13.92
N LYS A 208 -18.49 2.14 -12.74
CA LYS A 208 -19.78 1.59 -12.29
C LYS A 208 -20.97 2.26 -13.02
N ASP A 209 -22.20 2.02 -12.53
CA ASP A 209 -23.42 2.60 -13.10
C ASP A 209 -23.33 4.13 -13.21
N ILE A 210 -23.13 4.61 -14.42
CA ILE A 210 -22.97 6.03 -14.72
C ILE A 210 -24.29 6.80 -14.62
N ALA A 211 -25.42 6.15 -14.85
CA ALA A 211 -26.73 6.78 -14.70
C ALA A 211 -27.01 7.10 -13.23
N GLN A 212 -26.66 6.15 -12.34
CA GLN A 212 -26.74 6.37 -10.89
C GLN A 212 -25.76 7.45 -10.42
N ALA A 213 -24.52 7.47 -10.95
CA ALA A 213 -23.55 8.52 -10.65
C ALA A 213 -24.09 9.91 -11.03
N LYS A 214 -24.78 10.02 -12.19
CA LYS A 214 -25.41 11.27 -12.64
C LYS A 214 -26.51 11.74 -11.68
N VAL A 215 -27.37 10.83 -11.22
CA VAL A 215 -28.40 11.15 -10.21
C VAL A 215 -27.79 11.67 -8.92
N TRP A 216 -26.72 11.06 -8.45
CA TRP A 216 -26.08 11.47 -7.21
C TRP A 216 -25.30 12.77 -7.31
N ILE A 217 -24.61 13.01 -8.43
CA ILE A 217 -23.88 14.28 -8.58
C ILE A 217 -24.86 15.46 -8.68
N ASP A 218 -26.04 15.25 -9.27
CA ASP A 218 -27.08 16.26 -9.32
C ASP A 218 -27.67 16.54 -7.92
N LYS A 219 -27.92 15.50 -7.12
CA LYS A 219 -28.32 15.67 -5.71
C LYS A 219 -27.25 16.38 -4.88
N ALA A 220 -25.97 16.06 -5.10
CA ALA A 220 -24.84 16.66 -4.40
C ALA A 220 -24.75 18.17 -4.63
N LEU A 221 -25.05 18.63 -5.83
CA LEU A 221 -24.87 20.02 -6.24
C LEU A 221 -26.18 20.80 -6.36
N ASN A 222 -27.33 20.18 -6.01
CA ASN A 222 -28.62 20.85 -6.00
C ASN A 222 -28.62 22.01 -4.99
N ASN A 223 -29.09 23.18 -5.41
CA ASN A 223 -29.23 24.39 -4.56
C ASN A 223 -27.91 24.87 -3.89
N LYS A 224 -26.74 24.52 -4.42
CA LYS A 224 -25.42 24.89 -3.90
C LYS A 224 -24.64 25.71 -4.93
N LYS A 225 -23.90 26.72 -4.49
CA LYS A 225 -22.88 27.36 -5.31
C LYS A 225 -21.69 26.40 -5.45
N ALA A 226 -21.72 25.57 -6.52
CA ALA A 226 -20.72 24.56 -6.75
C ALA A 226 -19.34 25.17 -7.02
N GLN A 227 -18.29 24.57 -6.50
CA GLN A 227 -16.91 24.94 -6.73
C GLN A 227 -16.43 24.44 -8.11
N PHE A 228 -15.35 25.03 -8.64
CA PHE A 228 -14.88 24.67 -9.98
C PHE A 228 -14.54 23.18 -10.13
N TRP A 229 -13.96 22.53 -9.10
CA TRP A 229 -13.67 21.09 -9.13
C TRP A 229 -14.95 20.23 -9.07
N GLU A 230 -15.98 20.67 -8.38
CA GLU A 230 -17.28 19.99 -8.33
C GLU A 230 -17.98 20.04 -9.70
N LEU A 231 -17.96 21.22 -10.33
CA LEU A 231 -18.48 21.42 -11.70
C LEU A 231 -17.69 20.58 -12.71
N ARG A 232 -16.36 20.49 -12.55
CA ARG A 232 -15.52 19.63 -13.38
C ARG A 232 -15.95 18.18 -13.27
N GLN A 233 -16.08 17.66 -12.05
CA GLN A 233 -16.50 16.27 -11.82
C GLN A 233 -17.89 16.01 -12.41
N GLN A 234 -18.83 16.91 -12.21
CA GLN A 234 -20.17 16.81 -12.80
C GLN A 234 -20.12 16.78 -14.33
N SER A 235 -19.28 17.61 -14.95
CA SER A 235 -19.14 17.63 -16.41
C SER A 235 -18.64 16.31 -16.98
N LEU A 236 -17.67 15.67 -16.31
CA LEU A 236 -17.13 14.36 -16.69
C LEU A 236 -18.18 13.25 -16.61
N ILE A 237 -18.96 13.25 -15.52
CA ILE A 237 -20.06 12.27 -15.31
C ILE A 237 -21.11 12.45 -16.39
N TYR A 238 -21.51 13.68 -16.70
CA TYR A 238 -22.50 14.00 -17.74
C TYR A 238 -22.03 13.53 -19.13
N TYR A 239 -20.76 13.79 -19.46
CA TYR A 239 -20.20 13.33 -20.73
C TYR A 239 -20.23 11.81 -20.87
N LYS A 240 -19.76 11.12 -19.83
CA LYS A 240 -19.77 9.64 -19.78
C LYS A 240 -21.18 9.05 -19.79
N ALA A 241 -22.17 9.78 -19.27
CA ALA A 241 -23.59 9.41 -19.32
C ALA A 241 -24.27 9.74 -20.68
N GLY A 242 -23.53 10.25 -21.65
CA GLY A 242 -24.06 10.61 -22.98
C GLY A 242 -24.71 12.00 -23.07
N ASP A 243 -24.79 12.74 -21.97
CA ASP A 243 -25.31 14.12 -21.96
C ASP A 243 -24.21 15.13 -22.36
N LYS A 244 -23.80 15.05 -23.64
CA LYS A 244 -22.73 15.89 -24.19
C LYS A 244 -23.04 17.40 -24.04
N LYS A 245 -24.29 17.80 -24.25
CA LYS A 245 -24.70 19.20 -24.13
C LYS A 245 -24.60 19.73 -22.71
N GLY A 246 -25.04 18.94 -21.73
CA GLY A 246 -24.93 19.26 -20.31
C GLY A 246 -23.47 19.30 -19.87
N ALA A 247 -22.65 18.34 -20.29
CA ALA A 247 -21.23 18.26 -19.99
C ALA A 247 -20.48 19.53 -20.46
N ILE A 248 -20.67 19.95 -21.71
CA ILE A 248 -20.06 21.17 -22.27
C ILE A 248 -20.45 22.41 -21.47
N LYS A 249 -21.74 22.54 -21.10
CA LYS A 249 -22.22 23.67 -20.29
C LYS A 249 -21.53 23.71 -18.91
N LEU A 250 -21.40 22.58 -18.27
CA LEU A 250 -20.75 22.43 -16.95
C LEU A 250 -19.23 22.68 -17.02
N ALA A 251 -18.56 22.16 -18.04
CA ALA A 251 -17.13 22.38 -18.26
C ALA A 251 -16.82 23.87 -18.50
N LYS A 252 -17.66 24.59 -19.26
CA LYS A 252 -17.53 26.05 -19.43
C LYS A 252 -17.68 26.80 -18.11
N LYS A 253 -18.61 26.39 -17.25
CA LYS A 253 -18.76 26.99 -15.90
C LYS A 253 -17.56 26.70 -15.02
N SER A 254 -17.05 25.47 -15.03
CA SER A 254 -15.84 25.08 -14.30
C SER A 254 -14.63 25.87 -14.79
N LEU A 255 -14.47 26.05 -16.11
CA LEU A 255 -13.40 26.81 -16.71
C LEU A 255 -13.42 28.28 -16.24
N ALA A 256 -14.58 28.93 -16.30
CA ALA A 256 -14.72 30.31 -15.85
C ALA A 256 -14.36 30.46 -14.37
N ALA A 257 -14.88 29.59 -13.51
CA ALA A 257 -14.59 29.61 -12.08
C ALA A 257 -13.12 29.26 -11.75
N SER A 258 -12.47 28.41 -12.57
CA SER A 258 -11.03 28.09 -12.42
C SER A 258 -10.16 29.28 -12.78
N LYS A 259 -10.50 30.02 -13.86
CA LYS A 259 -9.80 31.27 -14.25
C LYS A 259 -9.93 32.33 -13.16
N GLU A 260 -11.12 32.52 -12.61
CA GLU A 260 -11.34 33.47 -11.49
C GLU A 260 -10.49 33.14 -10.24
N ARG A 261 -10.26 31.85 -9.98
CA ARG A 261 -9.47 31.35 -8.85
C ARG A 261 -7.97 31.22 -9.15
N GLY A 262 -7.54 31.48 -10.38
CA GLY A 262 -6.14 31.36 -10.80
C GLY A 262 -5.62 29.90 -10.82
N ASN A 263 -6.50 28.89 -10.94
CA ASN A 263 -6.11 27.49 -10.96
C ASN A 263 -5.81 27.01 -12.38
N SER A 264 -4.55 27.10 -12.78
CA SER A 264 -4.06 26.74 -14.12
C SER A 264 -4.35 25.30 -14.54
N ASP A 265 -4.29 24.34 -13.60
CA ASP A 265 -4.48 22.92 -13.89
C ASP A 265 -5.92 22.65 -14.33
N TYR A 266 -6.88 23.18 -13.57
CA TYR A 266 -8.30 23.04 -13.93
C TYR A 266 -8.67 23.84 -15.16
N VAL A 267 -8.02 24.98 -15.41
CA VAL A 267 -8.17 25.72 -16.68
C VAL A 267 -7.79 24.81 -17.84
N LYS A 268 -6.58 24.25 -17.82
CA LYS A 268 -6.11 23.37 -18.88
C LYS A 268 -7.00 22.13 -19.06
N MET A 269 -7.34 21.42 -17.97
CA MET A 269 -8.19 20.24 -18.03
C MET A 269 -9.56 20.51 -18.65
N ASN A 270 -10.15 21.68 -18.37
CA ASN A 270 -11.44 22.04 -18.95
C ASN A 270 -11.32 22.43 -20.43
N GLU A 271 -10.26 23.16 -20.82
CA GLU A 271 -9.99 23.52 -22.22
C GLU A 271 -9.75 22.28 -23.07
N ASP A 272 -8.95 21.32 -22.62
CA ASP A 272 -8.70 20.06 -23.30
C ASP A 272 -10.01 19.28 -23.54
N SER A 273 -10.85 19.16 -22.51
CA SER A 273 -12.14 18.46 -22.63
C SER A 273 -13.11 19.19 -23.55
N LEU A 274 -13.17 20.51 -23.50
CA LEU A 274 -14.02 21.28 -24.40
C LEU A 274 -13.56 21.14 -25.86
N ALA A 275 -12.25 21.14 -26.12
CA ALA A 275 -11.70 20.92 -27.46
C ALA A 275 -12.03 19.51 -27.99
N GLU A 276 -12.05 18.49 -27.14
CA GLU A 276 -12.45 17.13 -27.50
C GLU A 276 -13.97 17.02 -27.72
N TRP A 277 -14.77 17.56 -26.80
CA TRP A 277 -16.23 17.37 -26.80
C TRP A 277 -16.99 18.24 -27.80
N THR A 278 -16.36 19.25 -28.36
CA THR A 278 -16.98 20.12 -29.38
C THR A 278 -16.67 19.69 -30.80
N LYS A 279 -15.83 18.69 -31.00
CA LYS A 279 -15.64 18.00 -32.26
C LYS A 279 -16.86 17.11 -32.55
#